data_92391d315da08a4e22707fe34c60460d
#
_entry.id   92391d315da08a4e22707fe34c60460d
#
_cell.length_a   1.000
_cell.length_b   1.000
_cell.length_c   1.000
_cell.angle_alpha   90.00
_cell.angle_beta   90.00
_cell.angle_gamma   90.00
#
_symmetry.space_group_name_H-M   'P 1'
#
loop_
_entity.id
_entity.type
_entity.pdbx_description
1 polymer ?
#
loop_
_entity_poly.entity_id
_entity_poly.type
_entity_poly.pdbx_seq_one_letter_code
_entity_poly.pdbx_strand_id
1 'polypeptide(L)'
;ASPLRDVYKRQVVNDPHKPVVAILGGAKVSDKIGVIKNLVNIADKIIIGGGMAYTFLKAQGKEIGLSLLEEDKIDFAKELLEKNGDQIVLPVDCKVAKEFSNDAKITEVSIDEIPSDQEAMDIGPKTIELFTKELQGAHTVVWNGPMGVFEFSNFAKGTIGVCKAIANLEDAITIIGGGDSAAAAISLGFEEDFTHISTGGGASLEYLEGKELPGIKAINDK
;
A
#
# COMPACT_ATOMS: atom_id res chain seq x y z
N ALA A 1 -17.05 -10.47 -14.90
CA ALA A 1 -16.70 -10.32 -13.47
C ALA A 1 -17.62 -11.23 -12.64
N SER A 2 -17.08 -11.95 -11.67
CA SER A 2 -17.88 -12.85 -10.82
C SER A 2 -18.75 -12.02 -9.87
N PRO A 3 -20.05 -12.34 -9.67
CA PRO A 3 -20.91 -11.64 -8.73
C PRO A 3 -20.36 -11.60 -7.30
N LEU A 4 -19.63 -12.63 -6.88
CA LEU A 4 -18.96 -12.70 -5.59
C LEU A 4 -17.86 -11.62 -5.44
N ARG A 5 -17.19 -11.24 -6.54
CA ARG A 5 -16.17 -10.20 -6.56
C ARG A 5 -16.74 -8.83 -6.19
N ASP A 6 -17.94 -8.55 -6.67
CA ASP A 6 -18.60 -7.26 -6.44
C ASP A 6 -19.19 -7.17 -5.04
N VAL A 7 -19.58 -8.29 -4.45
CA VAL A 7 -20.08 -8.35 -3.06
C VAL A 7 -18.97 -8.00 -2.07
N TYR A 8 -17.78 -8.60 -2.19
CA TYR A 8 -16.66 -8.30 -1.28
C TYR A 8 -16.19 -6.85 -1.39
N LYS A 9 -16.10 -6.32 -2.61
CA LYS A 9 -15.73 -4.91 -2.81
C LYS A 9 -16.73 -3.95 -2.18
N ARG A 10 -18.02 -4.21 -2.32
CA ARG A 10 -19.08 -3.39 -1.69
C ARG A 10 -19.05 -3.46 -0.18
N GLN A 11 -18.84 -4.65 0.37
CA GLN A 11 -18.76 -4.85 1.81
C GLN A 11 -17.62 -4.05 2.43
N VAL A 12 -16.47 -4.00 1.77
CA VAL A 12 -15.30 -3.25 2.26
C VAL A 12 -15.55 -1.74 2.32
N VAL A 13 -16.31 -1.18 1.39
CA VAL A 13 -16.54 0.28 1.34
C VAL A 13 -17.77 0.69 2.15
N ASN A 14 -18.83 -0.11 2.11
CA ASN A 14 -20.12 0.28 2.69
C ASN A 14 -20.34 -0.17 4.14
N ASP A 15 -19.80 -1.35 4.50
CA ASP A 15 -19.95 -1.91 5.85
C ASP A 15 -18.79 -2.88 6.16
N PRO A 16 -17.57 -2.38 6.28
CA PRO A 16 -16.41 -3.23 6.54
C PRO A 16 -16.40 -3.74 7.97
N HIS A 17 -16.04 -5.01 8.14
CA HIS A 17 -15.78 -5.57 9.46
C HIS A 17 -14.52 -4.94 10.07
N LYS A 18 -14.69 -4.27 11.19
CA LYS A 18 -13.60 -3.59 11.91
C LYS A 18 -12.80 -4.53 12.82
N PRO A 19 -11.50 -4.29 13.03
CA PRO A 19 -10.70 -3.18 12.49
C PRO A 19 -10.42 -3.32 10.99
N VAL A 20 -10.44 -2.19 10.30
CA VAL A 20 -10.10 -2.07 8.88
C VAL A 20 -8.71 -1.48 8.72
N VAL A 21 -7.84 -2.20 8.04
CA VAL A 21 -6.48 -1.73 7.71
C VAL A 21 -6.34 -1.64 6.20
N ALA A 22 -6.00 -0.46 5.72
CA ALA A 22 -5.65 -0.25 4.32
C ALA A 22 -4.13 -0.20 4.17
N ILE A 23 -3.61 -0.78 3.10
CA ILE A 23 -2.20 -0.74 2.74
C ILE A 23 -2.09 -0.13 1.35
N LEU A 24 -1.38 0.97 1.25
CA LEU A 24 -1.14 1.67 -0.01
C LEU A 24 0.35 1.69 -0.31
N GLY A 25 0.68 1.40 -1.54
CA GLY A 25 2.05 1.44 -2.06
C GLY A 25 2.08 1.89 -3.51
N GLY A 26 3.17 1.58 -4.20
CA GLY A 26 3.43 2.05 -5.54
C GLY A 26 4.24 3.34 -5.56
N ALA A 27 4.43 3.92 -6.76
CA ALA A 27 5.40 5.00 -6.96
C ALA A 27 4.86 6.40 -6.62
N LYS A 28 3.55 6.64 -6.85
CA LYS A 28 3.00 8.00 -6.89
C LYS A 28 1.83 8.22 -5.95
N VAL A 29 1.91 9.28 -5.15
CA VAL A 29 0.80 9.79 -4.33
C VAL A 29 -0.35 10.25 -5.22
N SER A 30 -0.07 10.91 -6.34
CA SER A 30 -1.06 11.43 -7.27
C SER A 30 -2.05 10.37 -7.77
N ASP A 31 -1.60 9.12 -7.92
CA ASP A 31 -2.45 8.01 -8.35
C ASP A 31 -3.39 7.51 -7.25
N LYS A 32 -3.16 7.90 -5.99
CA LYS A 32 -3.84 7.39 -4.80
C LYS A 32 -4.66 8.43 -4.03
N ILE A 33 -4.67 9.69 -4.47
CA ILE A 33 -5.33 10.78 -3.72
C ILE A 33 -6.81 10.48 -3.47
N GLY A 34 -7.55 10.07 -4.48
CA GLY A 34 -8.96 9.75 -4.33
C GLY A 34 -9.22 8.56 -3.40
N VAL A 35 -8.35 7.55 -3.47
CA VAL A 35 -8.38 6.38 -2.56
C VAL A 35 -8.12 6.83 -1.13
N ILE A 36 -7.09 7.62 -0.89
CA ILE A 36 -6.71 8.11 0.44
C ILE A 36 -7.85 8.91 1.05
N LYS A 37 -8.44 9.85 0.29
CA LYS A 37 -9.54 10.70 0.75
C LYS A 37 -10.78 9.90 1.18
N ASN A 38 -11.02 8.77 0.54
CA ASN A 38 -12.12 7.87 0.91
C ASN A 38 -11.74 6.99 2.11
N LEU A 39 -10.54 6.43 2.10
CA LEU A 39 -10.06 5.51 3.15
C LEU A 39 -9.92 6.18 4.52
N VAL A 40 -9.61 7.46 4.61
CA VAL A 40 -9.54 8.18 5.91
C VAL A 40 -10.87 8.17 6.66
N ASN A 41 -11.99 7.95 5.96
CA ASN A 41 -13.31 7.87 6.56
C ASN A 41 -13.71 6.45 6.98
N ILE A 42 -13.05 5.41 6.47
CA ILE A 42 -13.45 4.01 6.70
C ILE A 42 -12.38 3.13 7.32
N ALA A 43 -11.10 3.45 7.17
CA ALA A 43 -10.01 2.66 7.71
C ALA A 43 -9.61 3.11 9.12
N ASP A 44 -9.35 2.15 10.00
CA ASP A 44 -8.79 2.42 11.32
C ASP A 44 -7.30 2.75 11.24
N LYS A 45 -6.59 2.11 10.32
CA LYS A 45 -5.18 2.38 9.98
C LYS A 45 -4.98 2.39 8.48
N ILE A 46 -4.10 3.29 8.03
CA ILE A 46 -3.64 3.38 6.65
C ILE A 46 -2.12 3.25 6.65
N ILE A 47 -1.65 2.12 6.16
CA ILE A 47 -0.23 1.81 6.02
C ILE A 47 0.23 2.32 4.66
N ILE A 48 1.27 3.13 4.63
CA ILE A 48 1.84 3.69 3.40
C ILE A 48 3.26 3.16 3.21
N GLY A 49 3.48 2.48 2.10
CA GLY A 49 4.78 1.98 1.67
C GLY A 49 5.06 2.34 0.22
N GLY A 50 6.05 1.68 -0.38
CA GLY A 50 6.45 1.94 -1.75
C GLY A 50 7.09 3.32 -1.95
N GLY A 51 7.32 3.69 -3.20
CA GLY A 51 7.94 4.97 -3.55
C GLY A 51 7.16 6.20 -3.09
N MET A 52 5.83 6.09 -3.03
CA MET A 52 4.96 7.18 -2.57
C MET A 52 5.20 7.58 -1.10
N ALA A 53 5.73 6.69 -0.27
CA ALA A 53 6.00 6.96 1.14
C ALA A 53 7.02 8.08 1.34
N TYR A 54 7.95 8.26 0.40
CA TYR A 54 9.03 9.26 0.52
C TYR A 54 8.53 10.69 0.36
N THR A 55 7.45 10.91 -0.38
CA THR A 55 6.76 12.20 -0.40
C THR A 55 6.19 12.54 0.99
N PHE A 56 5.62 11.57 1.70
CA PHE A 56 5.16 11.76 3.08
C PHE A 56 6.32 12.01 4.06
N LEU A 57 7.41 11.27 3.92
CA LEU A 57 8.60 11.46 4.76
C LEU A 57 9.24 12.84 4.52
N LYS A 58 9.27 13.30 3.28
CA LYS A 58 9.71 14.66 2.95
C LYS A 58 8.80 15.72 3.56
N ALA A 59 7.48 15.50 3.56
CA ALA A 59 6.52 16.36 4.22
C ALA A 59 6.75 16.49 5.74
N GLN A 60 7.34 15.45 6.36
CA GLN A 60 7.77 15.48 7.77
C GLN A 60 9.13 16.18 7.98
N GLY A 61 9.75 16.71 6.93
CA GLY A 61 11.04 17.37 7.00
C GLY A 61 12.25 16.45 6.92
N LYS A 62 12.07 15.19 6.53
CA LYS A 62 13.17 14.23 6.40
C LYS A 62 13.89 14.36 5.06
N GLU A 63 15.20 14.06 5.07
CA GLU A 63 16.00 13.96 3.85
C GLU A 63 15.85 12.56 3.24
N ILE A 64 15.46 12.49 1.98
CA ILE A 64 15.14 11.24 1.30
C ILE A 64 16.15 10.85 0.21
N GLY A 65 17.26 11.57 0.09
CA GLY A 65 18.27 11.32 -0.93
C GLY A 65 17.71 11.43 -2.35
N LEU A 66 18.00 10.44 -3.18
CA LEU A 66 17.51 10.34 -4.56
C LEU A 66 16.18 9.58 -4.69
N SER A 67 15.50 9.29 -3.57
CA SER A 67 14.23 8.58 -3.57
C SER A 67 13.15 9.32 -4.35
N LEU A 68 12.15 8.58 -4.83
CA LEU A 68 11.02 9.16 -5.57
C LEU A 68 10.35 10.27 -4.76
N LEU A 69 10.06 11.38 -5.41
CA LEU A 69 9.43 12.54 -4.81
C LEU A 69 8.48 13.21 -5.80
N GLU A 70 7.26 13.45 -5.35
CA GLU A 70 6.32 14.34 -6.03
C GLU A 70 6.26 15.66 -5.27
N GLU A 71 7.05 16.66 -5.69
CA GLU A 71 7.17 17.94 -5.00
C GLU A 71 5.83 18.68 -4.89
N ASP A 72 4.98 18.60 -5.91
CA ASP A 72 3.65 19.20 -5.95
C ASP A 72 2.62 18.50 -5.03
N LYS A 73 2.99 17.39 -4.39
CA LYS A 73 2.16 16.63 -3.45
C LYS A 73 2.63 16.70 -2.00
N ILE A 74 3.72 17.40 -1.72
CA ILE A 74 4.24 17.57 -0.35
C ILE A 74 3.19 18.26 0.53
N ASP A 75 2.53 19.31 0.05
CA ASP A 75 1.50 20.03 0.80
C ASP A 75 0.29 19.15 1.10
N PHE A 76 -0.15 18.33 0.15
CA PHE A 76 -1.21 17.34 0.37
C PHE A 76 -0.81 16.32 1.45
N ALA A 77 0.39 15.77 1.37
CA ALA A 77 0.91 14.81 2.35
C ALA A 77 1.01 15.44 3.75
N LYS A 78 1.49 16.67 3.83
CA LYS A 78 1.60 17.41 5.09
C LYS A 78 0.22 17.64 5.73
N GLU A 79 -0.75 18.10 4.96
CA GLU A 79 -2.12 18.32 5.44
C GLU A 79 -2.75 17.01 5.94
N LEU A 80 -2.56 15.90 5.21
CA LEU A 80 -3.06 14.59 5.60
C LEU A 80 -2.45 14.12 6.92
N LEU A 81 -1.13 14.27 7.09
CA LEU A 81 -0.44 13.91 8.33
C LEU A 81 -0.86 14.78 9.52
N GLU A 82 -1.14 16.05 9.29
CA GLU A 82 -1.64 16.96 10.33
C GLU A 82 -3.06 16.60 10.79
N LYS A 83 -3.94 16.23 9.86
CA LYS A 83 -5.35 15.87 10.15
C LYS A 83 -5.55 14.42 10.60
N ASN A 84 -4.78 13.49 10.03
CA ASN A 84 -4.98 12.05 10.17
C ASN A 84 -3.71 11.32 10.62
N GLY A 85 -2.76 12.00 11.26
CA GLY A 85 -1.46 11.43 11.63
C GLY A 85 -1.55 10.17 12.49
N ASP A 86 -2.50 10.09 13.40
CA ASP A 86 -2.73 8.92 14.26
C ASP A 86 -3.21 7.69 13.48
N GLN A 87 -3.77 7.91 12.29
CA GLN A 87 -4.30 6.88 11.40
C GLN A 87 -3.26 6.38 10.40
N ILE A 88 -2.26 7.20 10.08
CA ILE A 88 -1.24 6.94 9.07
C ILE A 88 -0.03 6.26 9.68
N VAL A 89 0.40 5.14 9.09
CA VAL A 89 1.61 4.40 9.47
C VAL A 89 2.62 4.49 8.32
N LEU A 90 3.77 5.08 8.59
CA LEU A 90 4.85 5.27 7.63
C LEU A 90 6.04 4.34 7.91
N PRO A 91 6.91 4.07 6.92
CA PRO A 91 8.14 3.33 7.13
C PRO A 91 9.06 3.98 8.16
N VAL A 92 9.82 3.15 8.88
CA VAL A 92 10.82 3.57 9.87
C VAL A 92 12.25 3.26 9.43
N ASP A 93 12.40 2.38 8.45
CA ASP A 93 13.66 2.03 7.80
C ASP A 93 13.45 1.66 6.34
N CYS A 94 14.50 1.59 5.58
CA CYS A 94 14.46 1.25 4.16
C CYS A 94 15.76 0.63 3.68
N LYS A 95 15.69 0.02 2.51
CA LYS A 95 16.85 -0.46 1.76
C LYS A 95 17.18 0.54 0.68
N VAL A 96 18.39 1.06 0.73
CA VAL A 96 18.88 2.07 -0.20
C VAL A 96 20.01 1.52 -1.07
N ALA A 97 20.13 2.05 -2.27
CA ALA A 97 21.20 1.72 -3.21
C ALA A 97 21.55 2.95 -4.08
N LYS A 98 22.76 2.95 -4.62
CA LYS A 98 23.22 4.00 -5.55
C LYS A 98 22.72 3.82 -6.97
N GLU A 99 22.38 2.58 -7.34
CA GLU A 99 21.99 2.19 -8.69
C GLU A 99 20.63 1.49 -8.67
N PHE A 100 19.82 1.78 -9.67
CA PHE A 100 18.57 1.07 -9.91
C PHE A 100 18.83 -0.25 -10.61
N SER A 101 19.26 -1.26 -9.85
CA SER A 101 19.63 -2.59 -10.32
C SER A 101 19.41 -3.63 -9.26
N ASN A 102 19.05 -4.86 -9.65
CA ASN A 102 18.94 -5.97 -8.71
C ASN A 102 20.27 -6.31 -8.03
N ASP A 103 21.39 -6.06 -8.73
CA ASP A 103 22.75 -6.34 -8.25
C ASP A 103 23.38 -5.18 -7.48
N ALA A 104 22.65 -4.08 -7.29
CA ALA A 104 23.14 -2.93 -6.54
C ALA A 104 23.48 -3.31 -5.10
N LYS A 105 24.53 -2.70 -4.56
CA LYS A 105 24.87 -2.85 -3.15
C LYS A 105 23.78 -2.22 -2.29
N ILE A 106 23.16 -3.04 -1.46
CA ILE A 106 22.09 -2.63 -0.55
C ILE A 106 22.66 -2.22 0.79
N THR A 107 22.18 -1.10 1.31
CA THR A 107 22.38 -0.71 2.72
C THR A 107 21.00 -0.54 3.37
N GLU A 108 20.83 -1.12 4.55
CA GLU A 108 19.64 -0.91 5.38
C GLU A 108 19.88 0.29 6.28
N VAL A 109 19.00 1.29 6.20
CA VAL A 109 19.16 2.54 6.96
C VAL A 109 17.83 2.94 7.61
N SER A 110 17.92 3.67 8.73
CA SER A 110 16.78 4.42 9.26
C SER A 110 16.31 5.46 8.22
N ILE A 111 15.03 5.78 8.21
CA ILE A 111 14.50 6.86 7.37
C ILE A 111 15.10 8.23 7.73
N ASP A 112 15.71 8.38 8.89
CA ASP A 112 16.42 9.59 9.31
C ASP A 112 17.87 9.66 8.78
N GLU A 113 18.35 8.60 8.15
CA GLU A 113 19.75 8.43 7.74
C GLU A 113 19.90 8.02 6.27
N ILE A 114 18.96 8.42 5.40
CA ILE A 114 19.05 8.13 3.96
C ILE A 114 20.18 8.96 3.35
N PRO A 115 21.22 8.32 2.76
CA PRO A 115 22.30 9.05 2.12
C PRO A 115 21.82 9.89 0.93
N SER A 116 22.42 11.06 0.75
CA SER A 116 22.05 12.02 -0.31
C SER A 116 22.26 11.49 -1.74
N ASP A 117 23.13 10.50 -1.90
CA ASP A 117 23.51 9.89 -3.18
C ASP A 117 22.87 8.51 -3.42
N GLN A 118 21.87 8.14 -2.63
CA GLN A 118 21.19 6.85 -2.73
C GLN A 118 19.66 7.03 -2.76
N GLU A 119 18.99 6.06 -3.36
CA GLU A 119 17.54 5.97 -3.38
C GLU A 119 17.03 4.77 -2.59
N ALA A 120 15.90 4.93 -1.94
CA ALA A 120 15.22 3.84 -1.28
C ALA A 120 14.40 3.03 -2.30
N MET A 121 14.58 1.72 -2.28
CA MET A 121 13.97 0.80 -3.25
C MET A 121 13.09 -0.26 -2.61
N ASP A 122 13.11 -0.39 -1.28
CA ASP A 122 12.24 -1.28 -0.51
C ASP A 122 12.15 -0.80 0.94
N ILE A 123 11.11 -1.23 1.62
CA ILE A 123 11.03 -1.07 3.08
C ILE A 123 12.02 -2.00 3.78
N GLY A 124 12.49 -1.57 4.94
CA GLY A 124 13.43 -2.35 5.73
C GLY A 124 12.78 -3.35 6.68
N PRO A 125 13.59 -4.14 7.39
CA PRO A 125 13.09 -5.19 8.30
C PRO A 125 12.31 -4.64 9.49
N LYS A 126 12.67 -3.49 10.03
CA LYS A 126 11.93 -2.85 11.13
C LYS A 126 10.56 -2.33 10.67
N THR A 127 10.46 -1.88 9.44
CA THR A 127 9.18 -1.48 8.82
C THR A 127 8.28 -2.69 8.60
N ILE A 128 8.81 -3.82 8.12
CA ILE A 128 8.05 -5.07 7.98
C ILE A 128 7.49 -5.50 9.35
N GLU A 129 8.28 -5.43 10.39
CA GLU A 129 7.85 -5.74 11.76
C GLU A 129 6.74 -4.79 12.24
N LEU A 130 6.90 -3.48 12.02
CA LEU A 130 5.89 -2.48 12.35
C LEU A 130 4.58 -2.73 11.60
N PHE A 131 4.65 -2.94 10.29
CA PHE A 131 3.47 -3.17 9.46
C PHE A 131 2.76 -4.48 9.84
N THR A 132 3.53 -5.52 10.15
CA THR A 132 3.00 -6.79 10.65
C THR A 132 2.23 -6.59 11.96
N LYS A 133 2.78 -5.81 12.89
CA LYS A 133 2.14 -5.48 14.16
C LYS A 133 0.83 -4.69 13.95
N GLU A 134 0.84 -3.70 13.07
CA GLU A 134 -0.35 -2.89 12.78
C GLU A 134 -1.47 -3.68 12.06
N LEU A 135 -1.12 -4.76 11.38
CA LEU A 135 -2.07 -5.66 10.73
C LEU A 135 -2.72 -6.66 11.71
N GLN A 136 -2.10 -6.93 12.86
CA GLN A 136 -2.62 -7.91 13.80
C GLN A 136 -3.99 -7.52 14.32
N GLY A 137 -4.92 -8.47 14.32
CA GLY A 137 -6.30 -8.27 14.76
C GLY A 137 -7.20 -7.59 13.73
N ALA A 138 -6.71 -7.25 12.55
CA ALA A 138 -7.53 -6.72 11.47
C ALA A 138 -8.56 -7.75 11.00
N HIS A 139 -9.81 -7.32 10.80
CA HIS A 139 -10.87 -8.13 10.23
C HIS A 139 -11.14 -7.83 8.76
N THR A 140 -10.70 -6.68 8.28
CA THR A 140 -10.72 -6.31 6.86
C THR A 140 -9.39 -5.68 6.48
N VAL A 141 -8.77 -6.20 5.44
CA VAL A 141 -7.54 -5.65 4.87
C VAL A 141 -7.74 -5.35 3.39
N VAL A 142 -7.41 -4.15 2.98
CA VAL A 142 -7.39 -3.73 1.57
C VAL A 142 -5.99 -3.31 1.22
N TRP A 143 -5.42 -3.90 0.18
CA TRP A 143 -4.07 -3.58 -0.27
C TRP A 143 -4.06 -3.15 -1.73
N ASN A 144 -3.38 -2.03 -2.02
CA ASN A 144 -3.17 -1.52 -3.36
C ASN A 144 -1.77 -0.89 -3.48
N GLY A 145 -0.90 -1.51 -4.24
CA GLY A 145 0.46 -1.05 -4.53
C GLY A 145 1.55 -1.79 -3.75
N PRO A 146 2.63 -2.23 -4.41
CA PRO A 146 3.75 -2.94 -3.78
C PRO A 146 4.56 -2.02 -2.85
N MET A 147 5.32 -2.64 -1.93
CA MET A 147 6.11 -1.94 -0.92
C MET A 147 7.50 -1.53 -1.40
N GLY A 148 7.96 -2.06 -2.51
CA GLY A 148 9.27 -1.79 -3.09
C GLY A 148 9.33 -2.19 -4.55
N VAL A 149 10.53 -2.17 -5.13
CA VAL A 149 10.80 -2.62 -6.50
C VAL A 149 10.83 -4.15 -6.52
N PHE A 150 9.68 -4.78 -6.35
CA PHE A 150 9.54 -6.23 -6.16
C PHE A 150 9.98 -7.06 -7.35
N GLU A 151 10.05 -6.47 -8.54
CA GLU A 151 10.59 -7.11 -9.75
C GLU A 151 12.07 -7.46 -9.59
N PHE A 152 12.77 -6.75 -8.73
CA PHE A 152 14.12 -7.09 -8.30
C PHE A 152 14.03 -7.97 -7.05
N SER A 153 14.51 -9.21 -7.15
CA SER A 153 14.42 -10.19 -6.05
C SER A 153 15.05 -9.68 -4.74
N ASN A 154 16.12 -8.90 -4.84
CA ASN A 154 16.78 -8.31 -3.68
C ASN A 154 16.00 -7.16 -3.02
N PHE A 155 14.99 -6.63 -3.70
CA PHE A 155 14.10 -5.57 -3.22
C PHE A 155 12.63 -6.02 -3.11
N ALA A 156 12.38 -7.33 -3.08
CA ALA A 156 11.05 -7.94 -2.95
C ALA A 156 10.69 -8.31 -1.50
N LYS A 157 11.65 -8.30 -0.58
CA LYS A 157 11.45 -8.77 0.81
C LYS A 157 10.38 -7.98 1.56
N GLY A 158 10.25 -6.69 1.30
CA GLY A 158 9.21 -5.86 1.90
C GLY A 158 7.81 -6.29 1.47
N THR A 159 7.60 -6.48 0.18
CA THR A 159 6.34 -6.96 -0.38
C THR A 159 6.02 -8.38 0.08
N ILE A 160 7.02 -9.27 0.10
CA ILE A 160 6.88 -10.63 0.65
C ILE A 160 6.48 -10.58 2.13
N GLY A 161 7.12 -9.73 2.93
CA GLY A 161 6.83 -9.58 4.35
C GLY A 161 5.39 -9.16 4.61
N VAL A 162 4.86 -8.23 3.84
CA VAL A 162 3.44 -7.81 3.93
C VAL A 162 2.52 -8.96 3.49
N CYS A 163 2.83 -9.67 2.41
CA CYS A 163 2.08 -10.86 2.00
C CYS A 163 1.99 -11.90 3.12
N LYS A 164 3.11 -12.21 3.76
CA LYS A 164 3.16 -13.15 4.89
C LYS A 164 2.34 -12.68 6.08
N ALA A 165 2.41 -11.40 6.41
CA ALA A 165 1.64 -10.82 7.50
C ALA A 165 0.13 -10.95 7.25
N ILE A 166 -0.32 -10.71 6.03
CA ILE A 166 -1.73 -10.85 5.63
C ILE A 166 -2.14 -12.34 5.62
N ALA A 167 -1.30 -13.21 5.09
CA ALA A 167 -1.57 -14.66 5.05
C ALA A 167 -1.73 -15.29 6.44
N ASN A 168 -1.08 -14.73 7.45
CA ASN A 168 -1.16 -15.19 8.84
C ASN A 168 -2.34 -14.61 9.64
N LEU A 169 -3.15 -13.73 9.06
CA LEU A 169 -4.33 -13.20 9.72
C LEU A 169 -5.42 -14.28 9.81
N GLU A 170 -6.06 -14.34 10.97
CA GLU A 170 -7.21 -15.23 11.21
C GLU A 170 -8.51 -14.42 11.07
N ASP A 171 -9.54 -15.04 10.48
CA ASP A 171 -10.89 -14.47 10.36
C ASP A 171 -10.93 -13.08 9.71
N ALA A 172 -10.03 -12.82 8.74
CA ALA A 172 -9.95 -11.56 8.03
C ALA A 172 -10.41 -11.71 6.57
N ILE A 173 -11.15 -10.70 6.10
CA ILE A 173 -11.40 -10.50 4.67
C ILE A 173 -10.23 -9.70 4.11
N THR A 174 -9.50 -10.30 3.18
CA THR A 174 -8.28 -9.71 2.61
C THR A 174 -8.44 -9.52 1.11
N ILE A 175 -8.36 -8.27 0.67
CA ILE A 175 -8.56 -7.88 -0.73
C ILE A 175 -7.32 -7.18 -1.23
N ILE A 176 -6.77 -7.68 -2.32
CA ILE A 176 -5.71 -7.00 -3.06
C ILE A 176 -6.26 -6.47 -4.37
N GLY A 177 -5.97 -5.20 -4.66
CA GLY A 177 -6.40 -4.53 -5.88
C GLY A 177 -5.23 -3.86 -6.58
N GLY A 178 -5.34 -3.74 -7.90
CA GLY A 178 -4.30 -3.14 -8.75
C GLY A 178 -3.43 -4.17 -9.45
N GLY A 179 -3.05 -3.85 -10.69
CA GLY A 179 -2.27 -4.77 -11.54
C GLY A 179 -0.93 -5.17 -10.93
N ASP A 180 -0.18 -4.20 -10.42
CA ASP A 180 1.16 -4.44 -9.86
C ASP A 180 1.10 -5.23 -8.54
N SER A 181 0.15 -4.89 -7.67
CA SER A 181 -0.02 -5.59 -6.39
C SER A 181 -0.47 -7.04 -6.59
N ALA A 182 -1.44 -7.24 -7.48
CA ALA A 182 -1.93 -8.57 -7.83
C ALA A 182 -0.81 -9.39 -8.48
N ALA A 183 -0.07 -8.81 -9.42
CA ALA A 183 1.08 -9.46 -10.04
C ALA A 183 2.16 -9.83 -9.02
N ALA A 184 2.45 -8.95 -8.06
CA ALA A 184 3.37 -9.22 -6.98
C ALA A 184 2.92 -10.41 -6.13
N ALA A 185 1.68 -10.40 -5.65
CA ALA A 185 1.14 -11.49 -4.83
C ALA A 185 1.16 -12.84 -5.56
N ILE A 186 0.77 -12.87 -6.82
CA ILE A 186 0.75 -14.09 -7.65
C ILE A 186 2.18 -14.59 -7.91
N SER A 187 3.08 -13.71 -8.35
CA SER A 187 4.47 -14.08 -8.68
C SER A 187 5.26 -14.56 -7.46
N LEU A 188 4.91 -14.06 -6.27
CA LEU A 188 5.55 -14.44 -5.01
C LEU A 188 4.86 -15.66 -4.33
N GLY A 189 3.84 -16.25 -4.95
CA GLY A 189 3.20 -17.49 -4.48
C GLY A 189 2.13 -17.31 -3.41
N PHE A 190 1.55 -16.12 -3.26
CA PHE A 190 0.53 -15.81 -2.25
C PHE A 190 -0.90 -15.72 -2.78
N GLU A 191 -1.16 -16.18 -3.99
CA GLU A 191 -2.48 -16.08 -4.63
C GLU A 191 -3.62 -16.66 -3.78
N GLU A 192 -3.38 -17.81 -3.17
CA GLU A 192 -4.38 -18.53 -2.36
C GLU A 192 -4.56 -17.93 -0.95
N ASP A 193 -3.67 -17.05 -0.52
CA ASP A 193 -3.69 -16.46 0.82
C ASP A 193 -4.59 -15.23 0.94
N PHE A 194 -5.12 -14.74 -0.19
CA PHE A 194 -6.06 -13.61 -0.21
C PHE A 194 -7.49 -14.06 -0.45
N THR A 195 -8.44 -13.46 0.26
CA THR A 195 -9.88 -13.70 0.03
C THR A 195 -10.25 -13.33 -1.40
N HIS A 196 -9.69 -12.24 -1.92
CA HIS A 196 -9.93 -11.79 -3.28
C HIS A 196 -8.74 -11.02 -3.86
N ILE A 197 -8.38 -11.35 -5.10
CA ILE A 197 -7.37 -10.63 -5.91
C ILE A 197 -8.05 -10.03 -7.14
N SER A 198 -7.92 -8.71 -7.32
CA SER A 198 -8.42 -7.97 -8.48
C SER A 198 -7.27 -7.47 -9.34
N THR A 199 -7.16 -7.98 -10.56
CA THR A 199 -6.16 -7.57 -11.54
C THR A 199 -6.54 -6.32 -12.31
N GLY A 200 -7.80 -5.90 -12.26
CA GLY A 200 -8.31 -4.70 -12.92
C GLY A 200 -7.91 -3.44 -12.15
N GLY A 201 -6.73 -2.88 -12.43
CA GLY A 201 -6.14 -1.76 -11.68
C GLY A 201 -7.05 -0.53 -11.59
N GLY A 202 -7.55 -0.03 -12.72
CA GLY A 202 -8.41 1.17 -12.76
C GLY A 202 -9.74 0.98 -12.04
N ALA A 203 -10.44 -0.11 -12.33
CA ALA A 203 -11.75 -0.39 -11.72
C ALA A 203 -11.67 -0.61 -10.20
N SER A 204 -10.58 -1.25 -9.71
CA SER A 204 -10.37 -1.42 -8.28
C SER A 204 -10.09 -0.10 -7.56
N LEU A 205 -9.27 0.77 -8.16
CA LEU A 205 -9.00 2.11 -7.62
C LEU A 205 -10.26 2.96 -7.59
N GLU A 206 -11.01 3.02 -8.69
CA GLU A 206 -12.27 3.79 -8.77
C GLU A 206 -13.27 3.35 -7.71
N TYR A 207 -13.35 2.06 -7.44
CA TYR A 207 -14.23 1.55 -6.40
C TYR A 207 -13.76 1.94 -4.99
N LEU A 208 -12.46 1.85 -4.72
CA LEU A 208 -11.87 2.31 -3.44
C LEU A 208 -11.96 3.84 -3.27
N GLU A 209 -12.06 4.57 -4.37
CA GLU A 209 -12.38 6.01 -4.37
C GLU A 209 -13.86 6.32 -4.07
N GLY A 210 -14.69 5.30 -3.93
CA GLY A 210 -16.13 5.46 -3.70
C GLY A 210 -16.95 5.79 -4.96
N LYS A 211 -16.36 5.62 -6.15
CA LYS A 211 -17.04 5.85 -7.42
C LYS A 211 -17.92 4.66 -7.81
N GLU A 212 -19.11 4.92 -8.30
CA GLU A 212 -19.96 3.89 -8.90
C GLU A 212 -19.36 3.41 -10.22
N LEU A 213 -19.19 2.10 -10.36
CA LEU A 213 -18.78 1.52 -11.65
C LEU A 213 -19.99 1.37 -12.57
N PRO A 214 -19.93 1.83 -13.83
CA PRO A 214 -21.06 1.75 -14.78
C PRO A 214 -21.64 0.34 -14.96
N GLY A 215 -20.78 -0.69 -14.88
CA GLY A 215 -21.21 -2.10 -14.97
C GLY A 215 -21.99 -2.61 -13.77
N ILE A 216 -21.92 -1.94 -12.62
CA ILE A 216 -22.63 -2.34 -11.40
C ILE A 216 -24.01 -1.72 -11.34
N LYS A 217 -24.17 -0.52 -11.90
CA LYS A 217 -25.48 0.17 -11.99
C LYS A 217 -26.49 -0.63 -12.82
N ALA A 218 -26.03 -1.26 -13.89
CA ALA A 218 -26.86 -2.09 -14.76
C ALA A 218 -27.40 -3.38 -14.11
N ILE A 219 -26.85 -3.80 -12.96
CA ILE A 219 -27.29 -5.00 -12.22
C ILE A 219 -28.35 -4.66 -11.17
N ASN A 220 -28.40 -3.41 -10.71
CA ASN A 220 -29.33 -2.96 -9.66
C ASN A 220 -30.68 -2.48 -10.21
N ASP A 221 -30.78 -2.27 -11.53
CA ASP A 221 -32.00 -1.80 -12.21
C ASP A 221 -32.81 -2.94 -12.84
N LYS A 222 -32.60 -4.21 -12.39
CA LYS A 222 -33.41 -5.37 -12.81
C LYS A 222 -34.06 -6.07 -11.63
#